data_065da2e35aac2c0675f79280207266f1
#
_entry.id   065da2e35aac2c0675f79280207266f1
#
_cell.length_a   1.000
_cell.length_b   1.000
_cell.length_c   1.000
_cell.angle_alpha   90.00
_cell.angle_beta   90.00
_cell.angle_gamma   90.00
#
_symmetry.space_group_name_H-M   'P 1'
#
loop_
_entity.id
_entity.type
_entity.pdbx_description
1 polymer ?
#
loop_
_entity_poly.entity_id
_entity_poly.type
_entity_poly.pdbx_seq_one_letter_code
_entity_poly.pdbx_strand_id
1 'polypeptide(L)'
;PIAQAANDLLTIQGVDASFVAVQVGTGVNISARSLGAVNVQVIMESLGGGGHQTMAAAQLKHITPEAARARIQTAIDQYRAAQKKSVPDTETKK
;
A
#
# COMPACT_ATOMS: atom_id res chain seq x y z
N PRO A 1 -5.76 -12.54 -23.52
CA PRO A 1 -6.17 -11.24 -23.84
C PRO A 1 -6.73 -10.51 -22.68
N ILE A 2 -7.92 -10.07 -22.82
CA ILE A 2 -8.42 -9.21 -21.83
C ILE A 2 -8.48 -9.83 -20.52
N ALA A 3 -8.82 -11.05 -20.47
CA ALA A 3 -8.92 -11.74 -19.24
C ALA A 3 -7.63 -11.75 -18.49
N GLN A 4 -6.55 -11.61 -19.21
CA GLN A 4 -5.29 -11.66 -18.56
C GLN A 4 -5.04 -10.50 -17.67
N ALA A 5 -5.55 -9.36 -18.01
CA ALA A 5 -5.34 -8.21 -17.16
C ALA A 5 -5.96 -8.44 -15.80
N ALA A 6 -7.10 -9.11 -15.78
CA ALA A 6 -7.75 -9.36 -14.52
C ALA A 6 -6.98 -10.36 -13.68
N ASN A 7 -6.18 -11.18 -14.32
CA ASN A 7 -5.43 -12.17 -13.58
C ASN A 7 -4.23 -11.60 -12.86
N ASP A 8 -3.94 -10.33 -13.10
CA ASP A 8 -2.81 -9.73 -12.42
C ASP A 8 -3.23 -9.00 -11.15
N LEU A 9 -4.31 -9.43 -10.57
CA LEU A 9 -4.77 -8.89 -9.31
C LEU A 9 -3.88 -9.40 -8.18
N LEU A 10 -3.35 -8.51 -7.40
CA LEU A 10 -2.56 -8.86 -6.23
C LEU A 10 -3.26 -8.34 -5.00
N THR A 11 -3.30 -9.15 -3.97
CA THR A 11 -3.89 -8.75 -2.71
C THR A 11 -2.86 -8.92 -1.60
N ILE A 12 -2.62 -7.86 -0.87
CA ILE A 12 -1.70 -7.86 0.25
C ILE A 12 -2.47 -7.45 1.47
N GLN A 13 -2.42 -8.26 2.50
CA GLN A 13 -3.13 -7.97 3.72
C GLN A 13 -2.16 -7.71 4.83
N GLY A 14 -2.44 -6.67 5.57
CA GLY A 14 -1.74 -6.43 6.81
C GLY A 14 -2.74 -6.50 7.92
N VAL A 15 -2.34 -6.05 9.07
CA VAL A 15 -3.23 -5.98 10.20
C VAL A 15 -4.19 -4.85 9.94
N ASP A 16 -5.44 -5.08 9.83
CA ASP A 16 -6.46 -4.05 9.69
C ASP A 16 -6.42 -3.28 8.37
N ALA A 17 -5.71 -3.78 7.38
CA ALA A 17 -5.70 -3.10 6.09
C ALA A 17 -5.51 -4.10 4.97
N SER A 18 -6.02 -3.78 3.81
CA SER A 18 -5.82 -4.60 2.64
C SER A 18 -5.50 -3.72 1.44
N PHE A 19 -4.69 -4.22 0.55
CA PHE A 19 -4.25 -3.51 -0.63
C PHE A 19 -4.45 -4.41 -1.83
N VAL A 20 -5.11 -3.88 -2.85
CA VAL A 20 -5.38 -4.63 -4.06
C VAL A 20 -4.73 -3.91 -5.22
N ALA A 21 -3.93 -4.61 -5.98
CA ALA A 21 -3.23 -4.05 -7.13
C ALA A 21 -3.68 -4.74 -8.39
N VAL A 22 -4.02 -3.96 -9.41
CA VAL A 22 -4.49 -4.47 -10.68
C VAL A 22 -3.67 -3.87 -11.78
N GLN A 23 -3.17 -4.70 -12.68
CA GLN A 23 -2.41 -4.19 -13.80
C GLN A 23 -3.35 -3.54 -14.81
N VAL A 24 -3.01 -2.33 -15.23
CA VAL A 24 -3.77 -1.60 -16.23
C VAL A 24 -2.76 -1.07 -17.23
N GLY A 25 -2.80 -1.59 -18.45
CA GLY A 25 -1.82 -1.19 -19.47
C GLY A 25 -0.43 -1.54 -19.01
N THR A 26 0.46 -0.56 -18.97
CA THR A 26 1.84 -0.76 -18.56
C THR A 26 2.05 -0.40 -17.10
N GLY A 27 0.98 -0.13 -16.37
CA GLY A 27 1.10 0.27 -14.98
C GLY A 27 0.24 -0.56 -14.07
N VAL A 28 0.16 -0.14 -12.82
CA VAL A 28 -0.61 -0.86 -11.81
C VAL A 28 -1.40 0.15 -10.99
N ASN A 29 -2.68 -0.11 -10.84
CA ASN A 29 -3.54 0.70 -9.99
C ASN A 29 -3.69 -0.01 -8.67
N ILE A 30 -3.54 0.72 -7.59
CA ILE A 30 -3.59 0.17 -6.25
C ILE A 30 -4.74 0.79 -5.49
N SER A 31 -5.55 -0.05 -4.85
CA SER A 31 -6.62 0.42 -3.98
C SER A 31 -6.32 -0.10 -2.59
N ALA A 32 -6.52 0.74 -1.60
CA ALA A 32 -6.21 0.39 -0.23
C ALA A 32 -7.40 0.70 0.66
N ARG A 33 -7.65 -0.17 1.61
CA ARG A 33 -8.71 0.01 2.58
C ARG A 33 -8.22 -0.37 3.96
N SER A 34 -8.75 0.32 4.94
CA SER A 34 -8.35 0.09 6.32
C SER A 34 -9.60 0.07 7.20
N LEU A 35 -9.51 -0.68 8.29
CA LEU A 35 -10.57 -0.69 9.28
C LEU A 35 -10.40 0.43 10.31
N GLY A 36 -9.39 1.25 10.12
CA GLY A 36 -9.22 2.43 10.97
C GLY A 36 -7.88 2.53 11.67
N ALA A 37 -7.27 1.41 11.98
CA ALA A 37 -6.01 1.43 12.71
C ALA A 37 -4.84 1.86 11.82
N VAL A 38 -4.90 1.51 10.55
CA VAL A 38 -3.83 1.84 9.61
C VAL A 38 -4.27 3.02 8.76
N ASN A 39 -3.41 4.01 8.62
CA ASN A 39 -3.72 5.16 7.79
C ASN A 39 -3.22 4.88 6.38
N VAL A 40 -4.11 4.36 5.52
CA VAL A 40 -3.71 4.02 4.16
C VAL A 40 -3.44 5.25 3.31
N GLN A 41 -3.93 6.42 3.71
CA GLN A 41 -3.64 7.64 3.00
C GLN A 41 -2.14 7.90 2.98
N VAL A 42 -1.50 7.75 4.13
CA VAL A 42 -0.05 7.99 4.23
C VAL A 42 0.70 7.00 3.35
N ILE A 43 0.29 5.74 3.38
CA ILE A 43 0.96 4.72 2.59
C ILE A 43 0.82 5.00 1.09
N MET A 44 -0.39 5.33 0.67
CA MET A 44 -0.61 5.60 -0.74
C MET A 44 0.06 6.88 -1.19
N GLU A 45 0.15 7.88 -0.32
CA GLU A 45 0.85 9.11 -0.66
C GLU A 45 2.35 8.85 -0.89
N SER A 46 2.92 7.91 -0.16
CA SER A 46 4.31 7.58 -0.38
C SER A 46 4.52 6.91 -1.74
N LEU A 47 3.45 6.44 -2.35
CA LEU A 47 3.51 5.85 -3.69
C LEU A 47 3.01 6.82 -4.75
N GLY A 48 2.80 8.07 -4.38
CA GLY A 48 2.35 9.06 -5.33
C GLY A 48 0.84 9.20 -5.45
N GLY A 49 0.11 8.54 -4.59
CA GLY A 49 -1.34 8.58 -4.64
C GLY A 49 -1.95 9.43 -3.54
N GLY A 50 -3.13 9.07 -3.11
CA GLY A 50 -3.80 9.82 -2.05
C GLY A 50 -5.15 9.23 -1.75
N GLY A 51 -5.91 9.92 -0.93
CA GLY A 51 -7.25 9.48 -0.56
C GLY A 51 -7.56 9.89 0.85
N HIS A 52 -8.19 8.97 1.58
CA HIS A 52 -8.56 9.20 2.95
C HIS A 52 -7.87 8.20 3.85
N GLN A 53 -8.01 8.42 5.14
CA GLN A 53 -7.36 7.58 6.12
C GLN A 53 -7.74 6.11 5.99
N THR A 54 -8.99 5.82 5.67
CA THR A 54 -9.47 4.44 5.56
C THR A 54 -9.68 3.98 4.13
N MET A 55 -9.47 4.83 3.15
CA MET A 55 -9.66 4.45 1.76
C MET A 55 -8.78 5.34 0.89
N ALA A 56 -7.85 4.76 0.19
CA ALA A 56 -6.92 5.52 -0.63
C ALA A 56 -6.51 4.70 -1.84
N ALA A 57 -5.84 5.34 -2.76
CA ALA A 57 -5.43 4.69 -4.00
C ALA A 57 -4.14 5.32 -4.51
N ALA A 58 -3.44 4.58 -5.35
CA ALA A 58 -2.26 5.07 -6.03
C ALA A 58 -2.18 4.43 -7.39
N GLN A 59 -1.46 5.09 -8.29
CA GLN A 59 -1.28 4.58 -9.63
C GLN A 59 0.21 4.60 -9.95
N LEU A 60 0.76 3.44 -10.26
CA LEU A 60 2.17 3.31 -10.60
C LEU A 60 2.26 3.06 -12.10
N LYS A 61 3.05 3.87 -12.78
CA LYS A 61 3.17 3.78 -14.23
C LYS A 61 4.43 3.05 -14.62
N HIS A 62 4.36 2.35 -15.74
CA HIS A 62 5.53 1.66 -16.30
C HIS A 62 6.17 0.73 -15.28
N ILE A 63 5.35 -0.14 -14.71
CA ILE A 63 5.84 -1.03 -13.67
C ILE A 63 5.13 -2.37 -13.82
N THR A 64 5.82 -3.44 -13.46
CA THR A 64 5.20 -4.76 -13.48
C THR A 64 4.46 -5.00 -12.19
N PRO A 65 3.53 -5.97 -12.17
CA PRO A 65 2.84 -6.30 -10.93
C PRO A 65 3.79 -6.73 -9.82
N GLU A 66 4.83 -7.46 -10.17
CA GLU A 66 5.80 -7.91 -9.17
C GLU A 66 6.54 -6.74 -8.56
N ALA A 67 6.94 -5.79 -9.39
CA ALA A 67 7.64 -4.62 -8.88
C ALA A 67 6.69 -3.75 -8.07
N ALA A 68 5.44 -3.66 -8.50
CA ALA A 68 4.45 -2.89 -7.75
C ALA A 68 4.23 -3.51 -6.38
N ARG A 69 4.16 -4.83 -6.31
CA ARG A 69 3.99 -5.49 -5.02
C ARG A 69 5.16 -5.18 -4.09
N ALA A 70 6.36 -5.18 -4.63
CA ALA A 70 7.54 -4.86 -3.82
C ALA A 70 7.47 -3.42 -3.31
N ARG A 71 7.00 -2.49 -4.15
CA ARG A 71 6.85 -1.10 -3.75
C ARG A 71 5.80 -0.95 -2.66
N ILE A 72 4.71 -1.67 -2.77
CA ILE A 72 3.66 -1.63 -1.76
C ILE A 72 4.20 -2.19 -0.44
N GLN A 73 4.90 -3.30 -0.52
CA GLN A 73 5.44 -3.92 0.69
C GLN A 73 6.44 -2.98 1.37
N THR A 74 7.29 -2.33 0.60
CA THR A 74 8.23 -1.37 1.15
C THR A 74 7.50 -0.21 1.82
N ALA A 75 6.45 0.29 1.18
CA ALA A 75 5.69 1.39 1.75
C ALA A 75 5.02 0.99 3.05
N ILE A 76 4.50 -0.22 3.11
CA ILE A 76 3.89 -0.74 4.32
C ILE A 76 4.94 -0.86 5.42
N ASP A 77 6.09 -1.41 5.08
CA ASP A 77 7.16 -1.60 6.05
C ASP A 77 7.65 -0.27 6.60
N GLN A 78 7.76 0.72 5.74
CA GLN A 78 8.19 2.05 6.17
C GLN A 78 7.15 2.70 7.07
N TYR A 79 5.89 2.51 6.75
CA TYR A 79 4.82 3.03 7.57
C TYR A 79 4.88 2.41 8.97
N ARG A 80 5.06 1.09 9.03
CA ARG A 80 5.11 0.40 10.32
C ARG A 80 6.32 0.82 11.12
N ALA A 81 7.45 1.02 10.45
CA ALA A 81 8.64 1.46 11.13
C ALA A 81 8.45 2.86 11.70
N ALA A 82 7.78 3.73 10.95
CA ALA A 82 7.52 5.08 11.43
C ALA A 82 6.58 5.05 12.64
N GLN A 83 5.62 4.14 12.63
CA GLN A 83 4.72 4.02 13.76
C GLN A 83 5.47 3.57 15.01
N LYS A 84 6.40 2.65 14.83
CA LYS A 84 7.20 2.21 15.96
C LYS A 84 8.06 3.33 16.49
N LYS A 85 8.61 4.12 15.62
CA LYS A 85 9.43 5.22 16.06
C LYS A 85 8.66 6.26 16.81
N SER A 86 7.42 6.46 16.42
CA SER A 86 6.66 7.49 17.08
C SER A 86 6.11 7.01 18.42
N VAL A 87 6.18 5.73 18.69
CA VAL A 87 5.81 5.26 20.01
C VAL A 87 6.83 5.74 20.95
N PRO A 88 6.49 6.41 21.92
CA PRO A 88 7.43 6.98 22.81
C PRO A 88 8.33 6.02 23.31
N ASP A 89 9.20 6.25 23.24
CA ASP A 89 10.12 5.51 23.58
C ASP A 89 10.13 5.27 24.84
N THR A 90 9.37 5.66 25.25
CA THR A 90 9.19 5.40 26.44
C THR A 90 9.72 4.26 26.80
N GLU A 91 9.48 3.43 26.27
CA GLU A 91 9.95 2.33 26.61
C GLU A 91 11.24 2.23 26.44
N THR A 92 11.70 2.89 25.90
CA THR A 92 12.97 2.74 25.62
C THR A 92 13.69 3.15 26.58
N LYS A 93 13.58 3.59 27.17
CA LYS A 93 14.36 3.96 27.91
C LYS A 93 14.55 3.45 28.83
N LYS A 94 14.32 3.24 28.72
CA LYS A 94 14.64 2.78 29.53
C LYS A 94 15.20 2.35 29.77
#